data_8d4376e030d70e8cc78663e2381925ee
#
_entry.id   8d4376e030d70e8cc78663e2381925ee
#
_cell.length_a   1.000
_cell.length_b   1.000
_cell.length_c   1.000
_cell.angle_alpha   90.00
_cell.angle_beta   90.00
_cell.angle_gamma   90.00
#
_symmetry.space_group_name_H-M   'P 1'
#
loop_
_entity.id
_entity.type
_entity.pdbx_description
1 polymer ?
#
loop_
_entity_poly.entity_id
_entity_poly.type
_entity_poly.pdbx_seq_one_letter_code
_entity_poly.pdbx_strand_id
1 'polypeptide(L)'
;MERIAEAIGGDIAQREQEEIQQALQLDLPVIAGEPIPILYVQMDGTGVPVVKKETVDRQGKTEGQPAHTREVKLGCVFTQTAWDEEGFAIRDPDSTTYSGAIETAVDFGKRLYREALKRGWHRSKKKVVIGDGAEWIWNLVAEHFPEALQIVDLYHARQHLWEVARQLYPQEEAKQKAWMKAHQKRLLDKGKIEKLVNALRSIHTTNAQVVDKIRIEADYFARNAERMRYPKFRRQHLFVGSGVIEAGCKTVIGSRLKQSGMFWTVRGANAILALRCSHLNGRFEDYWEARREAQAA
;
A
#
# COMPACT_ATOMS: atom_id res chain seq x y z
N MET A 1 -15.10 16.06 22.75
CA MET A 1 -14.16 16.22 21.60
C MET A 1 -14.25 15.05 20.63
N GLU A 2 -14.21 13.79 21.07
CA GLU A 2 -14.25 12.61 20.19
C GLU A 2 -15.51 12.58 19.29
N ARG A 3 -16.70 12.81 19.84
CA ARG A 3 -17.96 12.86 19.06
C ARG A 3 -17.97 13.95 17.98
N ILE A 4 -17.32 15.08 18.22
CA ILE A 4 -17.22 16.16 17.23
C ILE A 4 -16.28 15.75 16.10
N ALA A 5 -15.12 15.18 16.41
CA ALA A 5 -14.17 14.67 15.42
C ALA A 5 -14.78 13.55 14.57
N GLU A 6 -15.54 12.64 15.17
CA GLU A 6 -16.27 11.60 14.44
C GLU A 6 -17.38 12.17 13.55
N ALA A 7 -18.10 13.20 14.00
CA ALA A 7 -19.14 13.85 13.18
C ALA A 7 -18.53 14.55 11.96
N ILE A 8 -17.46 15.33 12.16
CA ILE A 8 -16.74 16.00 11.06
C ILE A 8 -16.15 14.97 10.10
N GLY A 9 -15.47 13.96 10.63
CA GLY A 9 -14.87 12.91 9.82
C GLY A 9 -15.92 12.09 9.06
N GLY A 10 -17.10 11.88 9.64
CA GLY A 10 -18.24 11.25 8.99
C GLY A 10 -18.78 12.06 7.80
N ASP A 11 -18.87 13.38 7.95
CA ASP A 11 -19.26 14.29 6.86
C ASP A 11 -18.22 14.30 5.73
N ILE A 12 -16.92 14.35 6.08
CA ILE A 12 -15.84 14.23 5.09
C ILE A 12 -15.91 12.88 4.35
N ALA A 13 -16.11 11.77 5.07
CA ALA A 13 -16.21 10.45 4.48
C ALA A 13 -17.42 10.32 3.53
N GLN A 14 -18.54 10.97 3.84
CA GLN A 14 -19.72 11.00 2.96
C GLN A 14 -19.41 11.76 1.67
N ARG A 15 -18.81 12.94 1.75
CA ARG A 15 -18.39 13.72 0.57
C ARG A 15 -17.38 12.94 -0.29
N GLU A 16 -16.47 12.22 0.34
CA GLU A 16 -15.56 11.32 -0.40
C GLU A 16 -16.31 10.24 -1.19
N GLN A 17 -17.40 9.68 -0.65
CA GLN A 17 -18.21 8.71 -1.38
C GLN A 17 -18.92 9.34 -2.58
N GLU A 18 -19.41 10.56 -2.47
CA GLU A 18 -20.01 11.31 -3.57
C GLU A 18 -18.98 11.57 -4.68
N GLU A 19 -17.77 12.03 -4.32
CA GLU A 19 -16.66 12.20 -5.26
C GLU A 19 -16.24 10.88 -5.92
N ILE A 20 -16.29 9.75 -5.21
CA ILE A 20 -16.00 8.42 -5.78
C ILE A 20 -17.03 8.07 -6.86
N GLN A 21 -18.30 8.34 -6.62
CA GLN A 21 -19.34 8.11 -7.64
C GLN A 21 -19.13 8.98 -8.86
N GLN A 22 -18.82 10.27 -8.67
CA GLN A 22 -18.49 11.18 -9.77
C GLN A 22 -17.26 10.70 -10.57
N ALA A 23 -16.22 10.23 -9.88
CA ALA A 23 -15.02 9.70 -10.52
C ALA A 23 -15.32 8.50 -11.42
N LEU A 24 -16.20 7.60 -10.96
CA LEU A 24 -16.61 6.41 -11.73
C LEU A 24 -17.48 6.75 -12.96
N GLN A 25 -18.21 7.86 -12.89
CA GLN A 25 -19.02 8.39 -14.00
C GLN A 25 -18.22 9.29 -14.95
N LEU A 26 -16.92 9.49 -14.69
CA LEU A 26 -16.05 10.43 -15.39
C LEU A 26 -16.50 11.91 -15.27
N ASP A 27 -17.29 12.23 -14.24
CA ASP A 27 -17.84 13.55 -13.98
C ASP A 27 -16.95 14.39 -13.01
N LEU A 28 -15.83 13.85 -12.57
CA LEU A 28 -14.86 14.65 -11.82
C LEU A 28 -14.26 15.73 -12.72
N PRO A 29 -14.13 16.96 -12.21
CA PRO A 29 -13.46 18.01 -12.94
C PRO A 29 -12.04 17.58 -13.33
N VAL A 30 -11.71 17.65 -14.61
CA VAL A 30 -10.35 17.42 -15.08
C VAL A 30 -9.47 18.55 -14.55
N ILE A 31 -8.57 18.21 -13.64
CA ILE A 31 -7.61 19.16 -13.09
C ILE A 31 -6.62 19.51 -14.20
N ALA A 32 -6.78 20.70 -14.80
CA ALA A 32 -5.84 21.24 -15.75
C ALA A 32 -4.50 21.54 -15.06
N GLY A 33 -3.41 21.52 -15.81
CA GLY A 33 -2.06 21.82 -15.30
C GLY A 33 -0.98 21.17 -16.15
N GLU A 34 0.26 21.50 -15.82
CA GLU A 34 1.43 20.97 -16.51
C GLU A 34 1.51 19.43 -16.39
N PRO A 35 2.04 18.76 -17.42
CA PRO A 35 2.26 17.31 -17.38
C PRO A 35 3.13 16.91 -16.21
N ILE A 36 2.70 15.91 -15.45
CA ILE A 36 3.47 15.34 -14.33
C ILE A 36 4.47 14.33 -14.89
N PRO A 37 5.79 14.48 -14.64
CA PRO A 37 6.78 13.51 -15.13
C PRO A 37 6.51 12.09 -14.68
N ILE A 38 6.42 11.85 -13.35
CA ILE A 38 6.14 10.53 -12.79
C ILE A 38 5.17 10.69 -11.61
N LEU A 39 4.10 9.90 -11.62
CA LEU A 39 3.15 9.80 -10.52
C LEU A 39 3.11 8.36 -10.00
N TYR A 40 3.21 8.25 -8.69
CA TYR A 40 3.18 6.99 -7.97
C TYR A 40 1.89 6.80 -7.22
N VAL A 41 1.42 5.56 -7.21
CA VAL A 41 0.40 5.06 -6.30
C VAL A 41 1.03 3.93 -5.48
N GLN A 42 0.91 4.02 -4.16
CA GLN A 42 1.31 2.93 -3.26
C GLN A 42 0.14 2.60 -2.34
N MET A 43 0.07 1.35 -1.90
CA MET A 43 -0.97 0.89 -0.99
C MET A 43 -0.48 -0.21 -0.07
N ASP A 44 -1.05 -0.24 1.12
CA ASP A 44 -0.74 -1.24 2.15
C ASP A 44 -1.96 -1.46 3.06
N GLY A 45 -2.00 -2.60 3.73
CA GLY A 45 -3.04 -2.97 4.68
C GLY A 45 -2.50 -3.16 6.09
N THR A 46 -3.16 -2.56 7.09
CA THR A 46 -2.74 -2.72 8.48
C THR A 46 -3.93 -2.88 9.43
N GLY A 47 -3.80 -3.81 10.41
CA GLY A 47 -4.85 -4.06 11.40
C GLY A 47 -4.98 -2.91 12.41
N VAL A 48 -6.22 -2.52 12.73
CA VAL A 48 -6.57 -1.56 13.78
C VAL A 48 -7.44 -2.26 14.82
N PRO A 49 -7.17 -2.09 16.13
CA PRO A 49 -7.99 -2.69 17.18
C PRO A 49 -9.44 -2.20 17.11
N VAL A 50 -10.38 -3.13 17.18
CA VAL A 50 -11.82 -2.80 17.14
C VAL A 50 -12.56 -3.45 18.31
N VAL A 51 -13.73 -2.92 18.62
CA VAL A 51 -14.61 -3.51 19.63
C VAL A 51 -15.11 -4.89 19.21
N LYS A 52 -15.37 -5.77 20.16
CA LYS A 52 -15.70 -7.19 19.91
C LYS A 52 -16.82 -7.40 18.89
N LYS A 53 -17.85 -6.54 18.91
CA LYS A 53 -18.98 -6.62 17.96
C LYS A 53 -18.58 -6.50 16.48
N GLU A 54 -17.45 -5.86 16.18
CA GLU A 54 -16.96 -5.63 14.82
C GLU A 54 -16.16 -6.83 14.27
N THR A 55 -15.92 -7.84 15.11
CA THR A 55 -15.15 -9.05 14.77
C THR A 55 -15.93 -10.34 15.06
N VAL A 56 -17.24 -10.25 15.30
CA VAL A 56 -18.10 -11.44 15.44
C VAL A 56 -17.98 -12.29 14.18
N ASP A 57 -17.83 -13.60 14.34
CA ASP A 57 -17.68 -14.61 13.29
C ASP A 57 -16.47 -14.43 12.36
N ARG A 58 -15.47 -13.65 12.79
CA ARG A 58 -14.22 -13.46 12.05
C ARG A 58 -13.07 -14.21 12.71
N GLN A 59 -12.35 -14.95 11.89
CA GLN A 59 -11.10 -15.59 12.32
C GLN A 59 -9.94 -14.61 12.31
N GLY A 60 -9.06 -14.74 13.32
CA GLY A 60 -7.80 -14.01 13.40
C GLY A 60 -6.76 -14.54 12.40
N LYS A 61 -5.59 -13.91 12.40
CA LYS A 61 -4.45 -14.36 11.58
C LYS A 61 -3.91 -15.72 12.03
N THR A 62 -4.12 -16.08 13.30
CA THR A 62 -3.75 -17.39 13.87
C THR A 62 -4.97 -18.26 13.82
N GLU A 63 -4.81 -19.46 13.24
CA GLU A 63 -5.87 -20.44 13.13
C GLU A 63 -6.48 -20.78 14.50
N GLY A 64 -7.81 -20.82 14.59
CA GLY A 64 -8.55 -21.09 15.83
C GLY A 64 -8.64 -19.90 16.80
N GLN A 65 -8.06 -18.73 16.50
CA GLN A 65 -8.21 -17.55 17.35
C GLN A 65 -9.18 -16.53 16.73
N PRO A 66 -10.05 -15.87 17.54
CA PRO A 66 -10.93 -14.82 17.04
C PRO A 66 -10.14 -13.61 16.58
N ALA A 67 -10.66 -12.89 15.60
CA ALA A 67 -10.08 -11.61 15.17
C ALA A 67 -10.28 -10.54 16.26
N HIS A 68 -9.24 -9.72 16.47
CA HIS A 68 -9.28 -8.55 17.36
C HIS A 68 -9.08 -7.23 16.61
N THR A 69 -8.84 -7.31 15.32
CA THR A 69 -8.55 -6.16 14.47
C THR A 69 -9.37 -6.20 13.19
N ARG A 70 -9.59 -5.02 12.60
CA ARG A 70 -10.06 -4.87 11.22
C ARG A 70 -8.95 -4.24 10.41
N GLU A 71 -8.81 -4.69 9.18
CA GLU A 71 -7.81 -4.14 8.27
C GLU A 71 -8.25 -2.80 7.72
N VAL A 72 -7.43 -1.78 7.95
CA VAL A 72 -7.47 -0.52 7.21
C VAL A 72 -6.62 -0.71 5.97
N LYS A 73 -7.19 -0.40 4.81
CA LYS A 73 -6.43 -0.22 3.58
C LYS A 73 -6.10 1.26 3.45
N LEU A 74 -4.81 1.55 3.28
CA LEU A 74 -4.31 2.90 3.07
C LEU A 74 -3.60 2.96 1.72
N GLY A 75 -3.89 4.00 0.95
CA GLY A 75 -3.17 4.35 -0.25
C GLY A 75 -2.52 5.71 -0.13
N CYS A 76 -1.44 5.92 -0.86
CA CYS A 76 -0.87 7.24 -1.07
C CYS A 76 -0.56 7.48 -2.54
N VAL A 77 -0.65 8.77 -2.92
CA VAL A 77 -0.30 9.25 -4.25
C VAL A 77 0.73 10.36 -4.09
N PHE A 78 1.83 10.29 -4.84
CA PHE A 78 2.89 11.30 -4.81
C PHE A 78 3.58 11.43 -6.17
N THR A 79 4.33 12.51 -6.36
CA THR A 79 5.04 12.81 -7.59
C THR A 79 6.55 12.72 -7.43
N GLN A 80 7.22 12.56 -8.56
CA GLN A 80 8.67 12.64 -8.70
C GLN A 80 9.00 13.45 -9.96
N THR A 81 9.76 14.54 -9.79
CA THR A 81 10.29 15.35 -10.88
C THR A 81 11.80 15.25 -11.04
N ALA A 82 12.50 14.74 -10.03
CA ALA A 82 13.95 14.70 -9.97
C ALA A 82 14.51 13.38 -9.46
N TRP A 83 15.83 13.23 -9.58
CA TRP A 83 16.66 12.20 -8.95
C TRP A 83 17.98 12.83 -8.48
N ASP A 84 18.68 12.17 -7.56
CA ASP A 84 19.96 12.64 -7.04
C ASP A 84 21.13 12.37 -8.01
N GLU A 85 22.34 12.79 -7.59
CA GLU A 85 23.56 12.62 -8.38
C GLU A 85 23.92 11.14 -8.62
N GLU A 86 23.47 10.24 -7.75
CA GLU A 86 23.65 8.79 -7.88
C GLU A 86 22.55 8.14 -8.73
N GLY A 87 21.55 8.91 -9.15
CA GLY A 87 20.41 8.46 -9.96
C GLY A 87 19.28 7.82 -9.17
N PHE A 88 19.24 7.99 -7.83
CA PHE A 88 18.10 7.54 -7.04
C PHE A 88 16.94 8.52 -7.10
N ALA A 89 15.74 7.96 -7.12
CA ALA A 89 14.50 8.72 -7.13
C ALA A 89 14.38 9.66 -5.92
N ILE A 90 14.01 10.91 -6.16
CA ILE A 90 13.67 11.88 -5.12
C ILE A 90 12.18 12.17 -5.22
N ARG A 91 11.45 11.97 -4.11
CA ARG A 91 10.04 12.34 -4.02
C ARG A 91 9.92 13.86 -3.90
N ASP A 92 9.01 14.45 -4.65
CA ASP A 92 8.77 15.90 -4.56
C ASP A 92 8.25 16.25 -3.15
N PRO A 93 8.78 17.30 -2.52
CA PRO A 93 8.29 17.76 -1.22
C PRO A 93 6.79 18.00 -1.25
N ASP A 94 6.11 17.72 -0.14
CA ASP A 94 4.68 17.96 0.09
C ASP A 94 3.72 17.42 -1.00
N SER A 95 4.24 16.57 -1.89
CA SER A 95 3.44 15.99 -2.98
C SER A 95 2.57 14.81 -2.56
N THR A 96 2.77 14.27 -1.36
CA THR A 96 2.08 13.05 -0.93
C THR A 96 0.70 13.34 -0.38
N THR A 97 -0.30 12.66 -0.92
CA THR A 97 -1.65 12.61 -0.36
C THR A 97 -2.03 11.19 0.02
N TYR A 98 -2.92 11.04 1.00
CA TYR A 98 -3.37 9.77 1.56
C TYR A 98 -4.87 9.61 1.40
N SER A 99 -5.32 8.37 1.20
CA SER A 99 -6.74 8.00 1.26
C SER A 99 -6.85 6.58 1.80
N GLY A 100 -7.79 6.34 2.71
CA GLY A 100 -7.91 5.00 3.30
C GLY A 100 -9.14 4.81 4.16
N ALA A 101 -9.56 3.56 4.29
CA ALA A 101 -10.69 3.15 5.12
C ALA A 101 -10.63 1.66 5.49
N ILE A 102 -11.46 1.25 6.44
CA ILE A 102 -11.81 -0.15 6.70
C ILE A 102 -12.94 -0.50 5.73
N GLU A 103 -12.61 -1.08 4.59
CA GLU A 103 -13.55 -1.43 3.53
C GLU A 103 -13.05 -2.61 2.70
N THR A 104 -13.84 -3.04 1.71
CA THR A 104 -13.43 -4.11 0.79
C THR A 104 -12.30 -3.64 -0.13
N ALA A 105 -11.57 -4.57 -0.75
CA ALA A 105 -10.55 -4.21 -1.73
C ALA A 105 -11.15 -3.51 -2.96
N VAL A 106 -12.37 -3.90 -3.35
CA VAL A 106 -13.10 -3.29 -4.48
C VAL A 106 -13.44 -1.81 -4.18
N ASP A 107 -14.00 -1.51 -3.02
CA ASP A 107 -14.36 -0.13 -2.65
C ASP A 107 -13.10 0.72 -2.43
N PHE A 108 -12.06 0.13 -1.85
CA PHE A 108 -10.77 0.79 -1.71
C PHE A 108 -10.13 1.13 -3.07
N GLY A 109 -10.27 0.25 -4.07
CA GLY A 109 -9.82 0.52 -5.43
C GLY A 109 -10.44 1.78 -6.02
N LYS A 110 -11.76 1.91 -5.91
CA LYS A 110 -12.50 3.11 -6.34
C LYS A 110 -12.05 4.37 -5.61
N ARG A 111 -11.86 4.28 -4.28
CA ARG A 111 -11.35 5.36 -3.43
C ARG A 111 -9.97 5.82 -3.88
N LEU A 112 -9.06 4.90 -4.10
CA LEU A 112 -7.68 5.20 -4.48
C LEU A 112 -7.61 5.73 -5.92
N TYR A 113 -8.47 5.23 -6.82
CA TYR A 113 -8.59 5.75 -8.17
C TYR A 113 -9.07 7.22 -8.18
N ARG A 114 -10.12 7.56 -7.40
CA ARG A 114 -10.53 8.95 -7.21
C ARG A 114 -9.36 9.84 -6.75
N GLU A 115 -8.59 9.39 -5.75
CA GLU A 115 -7.44 10.15 -5.26
C GLU A 115 -6.37 10.33 -6.35
N ALA A 116 -6.06 9.29 -7.09
CA ALA A 116 -5.12 9.36 -8.21
C ALA A 116 -5.59 10.34 -9.31
N LEU A 117 -6.89 10.35 -9.66
CA LEU A 117 -7.46 11.33 -10.60
C LEU A 117 -7.32 12.76 -10.10
N LYS A 118 -7.65 13.03 -8.83
CA LYS A 118 -7.47 14.36 -8.20
C LYS A 118 -6.00 14.80 -8.18
N ARG A 119 -5.06 13.86 -8.20
CA ARG A 119 -3.62 14.11 -8.25
C ARG A 119 -3.06 14.17 -9.68
N GLY A 120 -3.91 14.09 -10.70
CA GLY A 120 -3.52 14.24 -12.10
C GLY A 120 -3.02 12.95 -12.76
N TRP A 121 -3.59 11.79 -12.40
CA TRP A 121 -3.27 10.50 -13.02
C TRP A 121 -3.34 10.57 -14.55
N HIS A 122 -4.38 11.21 -15.10
CA HIS A 122 -4.60 11.31 -16.55
C HIS A 122 -3.54 12.12 -17.29
N ARG A 123 -2.89 13.11 -16.64
CA ARG A 123 -1.84 13.95 -17.22
C ARG A 123 -0.41 13.50 -16.88
N SER A 124 -0.27 12.38 -16.18
CA SER A 124 1.04 11.85 -15.84
C SER A 124 1.68 11.11 -17.01
N LYS A 125 2.93 11.48 -17.36
CA LYS A 125 3.68 10.86 -18.45
C LYS A 125 4.08 9.43 -18.12
N LYS A 126 4.46 9.16 -16.87
CA LYS A 126 4.78 7.84 -16.37
C LYS A 126 3.97 7.57 -15.09
N LYS A 127 3.29 6.45 -15.08
CA LYS A 127 2.38 5.99 -14.04
C LYS A 127 2.97 4.74 -13.39
N VAL A 128 3.14 4.75 -12.08
CA VAL A 128 3.81 3.67 -11.35
C VAL A 128 2.97 3.24 -10.16
N VAL A 129 2.78 1.94 -10.01
CA VAL A 129 2.16 1.37 -8.79
C VAL A 129 3.18 0.48 -8.10
N ILE A 130 3.37 0.68 -6.79
CA ILE A 130 4.25 -0.13 -5.95
C ILE A 130 3.40 -0.80 -4.86
N GLY A 131 3.56 -2.11 -4.69
CA GLY A 131 2.86 -2.89 -3.65
C GLY A 131 3.70 -4.07 -3.15
N ASP A 132 3.22 -4.76 -2.12
CA ASP A 132 3.89 -5.86 -1.46
C ASP A 132 3.85 -7.21 -2.21
N GLY A 133 3.09 -7.28 -3.30
CA GLY A 133 2.92 -8.50 -4.09
C GLY A 133 1.66 -9.30 -3.75
N ALA A 134 0.82 -8.81 -2.85
CA ALA A 134 -0.47 -9.43 -2.55
C ALA A 134 -1.41 -9.39 -3.77
N GLU A 135 -2.15 -10.47 -3.96
CA GLU A 135 -3.01 -10.66 -5.13
C GLU A 135 -4.09 -9.57 -5.25
N TRP A 136 -4.70 -9.17 -4.12
CA TRP A 136 -5.72 -8.13 -4.11
C TRP A 136 -5.22 -6.79 -4.66
N ILE A 137 -3.93 -6.46 -4.45
CA ILE A 137 -3.32 -5.24 -4.99
C ILE A 137 -3.31 -5.30 -6.52
N TRP A 138 -2.86 -6.42 -7.07
CA TRP A 138 -2.73 -6.54 -8.53
C TRP A 138 -4.07 -6.66 -9.24
N ASN A 139 -5.08 -7.24 -8.60
CA ASN A 139 -6.45 -7.24 -9.10
C ASN A 139 -7.01 -5.81 -9.16
N LEU A 140 -6.81 -5.03 -8.10
CA LEU A 140 -7.17 -3.62 -8.05
C LEU A 140 -6.43 -2.80 -9.13
N VAL A 141 -5.12 -3.08 -9.31
CA VAL A 141 -4.31 -2.39 -10.33
C VAL A 141 -4.79 -2.74 -11.73
N ALA A 142 -5.15 -3.98 -11.99
CA ALA A 142 -5.69 -4.39 -13.30
C ALA A 142 -7.02 -3.68 -13.63
N GLU A 143 -7.85 -3.41 -12.63
CA GLU A 143 -9.14 -2.75 -12.80
C GLU A 143 -9.00 -1.23 -12.95
N HIS A 144 -8.22 -0.56 -12.08
CA HIS A 144 -8.21 0.90 -11.97
C HIS A 144 -6.97 1.56 -12.56
N PHE A 145 -5.86 0.82 -12.71
CA PHE A 145 -4.56 1.34 -13.14
C PHE A 145 -3.90 0.47 -14.21
N PRO A 146 -4.63 0.01 -15.25
CA PRO A 146 -4.14 -1.02 -16.19
C PRO A 146 -2.88 -0.60 -16.96
N GLU A 147 -2.67 0.70 -17.17
CA GLU A 147 -1.52 1.28 -17.87
C GLU A 147 -0.28 1.53 -16.98
N ALA A 148 -0.40 1.24 -15.66
CA ALA A 148 0.67 1.50 -14.73
C ALA A 148 1.81 0.49 -14.85
N LEU A 149 3.04 0.98 -14.73
CA LEU A 149 4.20 0.14 -14.48
C LEU A 149 4.11 -0.39 -13.04
N GLN A 150 4.07 -1.71 -12.91
CA GLN A 150 3.88 -2.40 -11.63
C GLN A 150 5.22 -2.82 -11.05
N ILE A 151 5.45 -2.51 -9.78
CA ILE A 151 6.68 -2.84 -9.05
C ILE A 151 6.31 -3.51 -7.72
N VAL A 152 6.85 -4.69 -7.47
CA VAL A 152 6.83 -5.27 -6.12
C VAL A 152 7.88 -4.58 -5.27
N ASP A 153 7.50 -4.19 -4.07
CA ASP A 153 8.43 -3.63 -3.08
C ASP A 153 9.65 -4.54 -2.88
N LEU A 154 10.83 -3.98 -3.10
CA LEU A 154 12.09 -4.74 -2.99
C LEU A 154 12.34 -5.24 -1.56
N TYR A 155 11.99 -4.44 -0.55
CA TYR A 155 12.24 -4.81 0.84
C TYR A 155 11.29 -5.91 1.27
N HIS A 156 10.03 -5.86 0.81
CA HIS A 156 9.06 -6.93 1.03
C HIS A 156 9.48 -8.23 0.32
N ALA A 157 9.91 -8.16 -0.92
CA ALA A 157 10.48 -9.30 -1.63
C ALA A 157 11.69 -9.91 -0.89
N ARG A 158 12.53 -9.07 -0.27
CA ARG A 158 13.63 -9.54 0.59
C ARG A 158 13.13 -10.22 1.87
N GLN A 159 12.03 -9.75 2.47
CA GLN A 159 11.43 -10.42 3.63
C GLN A 159 10.95 -11.82 3.28
N HIS A 160 10.26 -12.01 2.15
CA HIS A 160 9.89 -13.32 1.64
C HIS A 160 11.08 -14.26 1.49
N LEU A 161 12.18 -13.74 0.97
CA LEU A 161 13.42 -14.52 0.84
C LEU A 161 14.03 -14.87 2.21
N TRP A 162 13.94 -13.95 3.20
CA TRP A 162 14.34 -14.20 4.58
C TRP A 162 13.50 -15.29 5.25
N GLU A 163 12.21 -15.40 4.95
CA GLU A 163 11.37 -16.49 5.48
C GLU A 163 11.90 -17.86 5.04
N VAL A 164 12.33 -18.00 3.77
CA VAL A 164 12.97 -19.23 3.30
C VAL A 164 14.26 -19.53 4.08
N ALA A 165 15.12 -18.52 4.26
CA ALA A 165 16.39 -18.70 4.98
C ALA A 165 16.16 -19.16 6.43
N ARG A 166 15.16 -18.59 7.12
CA ARG A 166 14.79 -18.98 8.50
C ARG A 166 14.25 -20.41 8.60
N GLN A 167 13.49 -20.83 7.59
CA GLN A 167 12.98 -22.21 7.54
C GLN A 167 14.09 -23.23 7.27
N LEU A 168 15.06 -22.87 6.44
CA LEU A 168 16.20 -23.76 6.11
C LEU A 168 17.21 -23.87 7.25
N TYR A 169 17.42 -22.78 7.98
CA TYR A 169 18.47 -22.68 9.01
C TYR A 169 17.91 -22.09 10.31
N PRO A 170 16.96 -22.80 10.98
CA PRO A 170 16.38 -22.29 12.22
C PRO A 170 17.48 -22.09 13.26
N GLN A 171 17.54 -20.89 13.87
CA GLN A 171 18.52 -20.49 14.90
C GLN A 171 19.99 -20.41 14.44
N GLU A 172 20.29 -20.61 13.15
CA GLU A 172 21.64 -20.54 12.61
C GLU A 172 21.86 -19.23 11.82
N GLU A 173 21.91 -18.11 12.51
CA GLU A 173 21.94 -16.76 11.92
C GLU A 173 23.07 -16.57 10.88
N ALA A 174 24.26 -17.15 11.13
CA ALA A 174 25.39 -17.07 10.20
C ALA A 174 25.08 -17.76 8.87
N LYS A 175 24.43 -18.94 8.89
CA LYS A 175 24.02 -19.65 7.67
C LYS A 175 22.90 -18.92 6.95
N GLN A 176 21.92 -18.36 7.68
CA GLN A 176 20.87 -17.52 7.09
C GLN A 176 21.48 -16.33 6.32
N LYS A 177 22.39 -15.59 6.96
CA LYS A 177 23.07 -14.44 6.34
C LYS A 177 23.90 -14.85 5.10
N ALA A 178 24.61 -15.95 5.16
CA ALA A 178 25.39 -16.46 4.02
C ALA A 178 24.48 -16.85 2.85
N TRP A 179 23.39 -17.56 3.13
CA TRP A 179 22.39 -17.95 2.14
C TRP A 179 21.74 -16.72 1.49
N MET A 180 21.33 -15.73 2.31
CA MET A 180 20.77 -14.46 1.84
C MET A 180 21.75 -13.69 0.95
N LYS A 181 23.04 -13.62 1.30
CA LYS A 181 24.06 -12.96 0.48
C LYS A 181 24.13 -13.55 -0.93
N ALA A 182 23.98 -14.86 -1.05
CA ALA A 182 24.00 -15.54 -2.34
C ALA A 182 22.73 -15.28 -3.16
N HIS A 183 21.55 -15.43 -2.55
CA HIS A 183 20.27 -15.39 -3.28
C HIS A 183 19.75 -13.95 -3.45
N GLN A 184 19.84 -13.12 -2.43
CA GLN A 184 19.42 -11.72 -2.51
C GLN A 184 20.31 -10.92 -3.45
N LYS A 185 21.61 -10.80 -3.15
CA LYS A 185 22.50 -9.89 -3.90
C LYS A 185 22.76 -10.34 -5.33
N ARG A 186 22.83 -11.66 -5.60
CA ARG A 186 23.21 -12.21 -6.90
C ARG A 186 22.01 -12.48 -7.81
N LEU A 187 20.82 -12.72 -7.24
CA LEU A 187 19.63 -13.08 -7.98
C LEU A 187 18.52 -12.03 -7.84
N LEU A 188 17.94 -11.85 -6.65
CA LEU A 188 16.82 -10.94 -6.44
C LEU A 188 17.16 -9.49 -6.81
N ASP A 189 18.18 -8.92 -6.20
CA ASP A 189 18.57 -7.51 -6.44
C ASP A 189 19.06 -7.26 -7.87
N LYS A 190 19.43 -8.32 -8.60
CA LYS A 190 19.81 -8.28 -10.01
C LYS A 190 18.64 -8.59 -10.96
N GLY A 191 17.44 -8.77 -10.45
CA GLY A 191 16.23 -9.06 -11.23
C GLY A 191 16.30 -10.42 -11.98
N LYS A 192 17.14 -11.35 -11.52
CA LYS A 192 17.29 -12.71 -12.11
C LYS A 192 16.28 -13.66 -11.47
N ILE A 193 15.00 -13.32 -11.57
CA ILE A 193 13.94 -13.96 -10.78
C ILE A 193 13.73 -15.41 -11.20
N GLU A 194 13.80 -15.74 -12.47
CA GLU A 194 13.67 -17.12 -12.95
C GLU A 194 14.77 -18.02 -12.38
N LYS A 195 16.01 -17.49 -12.28
CA LYS A 195 17.11 -18.22 -11.64
C LYS A 195 16.89 -18.37 -10.13
N LEU A 196 16.31 -17.35 -9.48
CA LEU A 196 15.95 -17.44 -8.07
C LEU A 196 14.86 -18.50 -7.86
N VAL A 197 13.80 -18.51 -8.65
CA VAL A 197 12.71 -19.49 -8.57
C VAL A 197 13.25 -20.91 -8.77
N ASN A 198 14.10 -21.12 -9.78
CA ASN A 198 14.72 -22.42 -10.02
C ASN A 198 15.60 -22.86 -8.85
N ALA A 199 16.39 -21.94 -8.29
CA ALA A 199 17.20 -22.23 -7.11
C ALA A 199 16.35 -22.63 -5.91
N LEU A 200 15.23 -21.93 -5.65
CA LEU A 200 14.29 -22.27 -4.58
C LEU A 200 13.66 -23.64 -4.80
N ARG A 201 13.18 -23.92 -6.01
CA ARG A 201 12.54 -25.22 -6.35
C ARG A 201 13.52 -26.39 -6.34
N SER A 202 14.83 -26.13 -6.44
CA SER A 202 15.88 -27.17 -6.37
C SER A 202 16.35 -27.46 -4.94
N ILE A 203 15.78 -26.82 -3.93
CA ILE A 203 16.11 -27.09 -2.53
C ILE A 203 15.47 -28.42 -2.11
N HIS A 204 16.28 -29.36 -1.66
CA HIS A 204 15.84 -30.64 -1.15
C HIS A 204 15.90 -30.65 0.39
N THR A 205 14.80 -31.01 1.01
CA THR A 205 14.69 -31.20 2.46
C THR A 205 13.67 -32.28 2.75
N THR A 206 13.85 -33.02 3.85
CA THR A 206 12.92 -34.07 4.28
C THR A 206 11.75 -33.53 5.11
N ASN A 207 11.81 -32.29 5.54
CA ASN A 207 10.73 -31.67 6.32
C ASN A 207 9.62 -31.15 5.40
N ALA A 208 8.46 -31.82 5.43
CA ALA A 208 7.32 -31.50 4.57
C ALA A 208 6.81 -30.06 4.74
N GLN A 209 6.82 -29.51 5.97
CA GLN A 209 6.40 -28.13 6.22
C GLN A 209 7.35 -27.12 5.56
N VAL A 210 8.67 -27.40 5.59
CA VAL A 210 9.67 -26.57 4.94
C VAL A 210 9.53 -26.64 3.42
N VAL A 211 9.28 -27.83 2.86
CA VAL A 211 9.00 -28.03 1.41
C VAL A 211 7.82 -27.16 0.97
N ASP A 212 6.71 -27.24 1.70
CA ASP A 212 5.50 -26.48 1.35
C ASP A 212 5.74 -24.96 1.44
N LYS A 213 6.42 -24.50 2.49
CA LYS A 213 6.78 -23.08 2.62
C LYS A 213 7.68 -22.59 1.47
N ILE A 214 8.70 -23.37 1.10
CA ILE A 214 9.58 -23.03 -0.04
C ILE A 214 8.78 -22.96 -1.34
N ARG A 215 7.85 -23.89 -1.55
CA ARG A 215 6.96 -23.89 -2.72
C ARG A 215 6.13 -22.59 -2.78
N ILE A 216 5.50 -22.20 -1.67
CA ILE A 216 4.70 -20.96 -1.58
C ILE A 216 5.54 -19.75 -1.94
N GLU A 217 6.75 -19.65 -1.38
CA GLU A 217 7.65 -18.53 -1.65
C GLU A 217 8.18 -18.54 -3.11
N ALA A 218 8.51 -19.70 -3.65
CA ALA A 218 8.92 -19.82 -5.06
C ALA A 218 7.78 -19.39 -6.00
N ASP A 219 6.54 -19.75 -5.70
CA ASP A 219 5.36 -19.37 -6.48
C ASP A 219 5.07 -17.87 -6.35
N TYR A 220 5.30 -17.24 -5.18
CA TYR A 220 5.25 -15.80 -5.02
C TYR A 220 6.23 -15.08 -5.96
N PHE A 221 7.50 -15.51 -5.98
CA PHE A 221 8.51 -14.93 -6.89
C PHE A 221 8.17 -15.18 -8.35
N ALA A 222 7.68 -16.37 -8.68
CA ALA A 222 7.32 -16.71 -10.07
C ALA A 222 6.18 -15.83 -10.60
N ARG A 223 5.09 -15.67 -9.82
CA ARG A 223 3.93 -14.84 -10.21
C ARG A 223 4.27 -13.36 -10.35
N ASN A 224 5.27 -12.88 -9.60
CA ASN A 224 5.65 -11.48 -9.57
C ASN A 224 6.94 -11.16 -10.35
N ALA A 225 7.45 -12.09 -11.17
CA ALA A 225 8.77 -11.97 -11.77
C ALA A 225 8.96 -10.67 -12.58
N GLU A 226 7.97 -10.27 -13.38
CA GLU A 226 8.05 -9.04 -14.19
C GLU A 226 8.00 -7.77 -13.34
N ARG A 227 7.37 -7.83 -12.17
CA ARG A 227 7.29 -6.73 -11.19
C ARG A 227 8.54 -6.58 -10.32
N MET A 228 9.53 -7.48 -10.50
CA MET A 228 10.78 -7.52 -9.73
C MET A 228 12.03 -7.25 -10.59
N ARG A 229 11.89 -6.61 -11.73
CA ARG A 229 13.00 -6.23 -12.63
C ARG A 229 13.74 -4.99 -12.11
N TYR A 230 14.18 -5.01 -10.85
CA TYR A 230 14.73 -3.85 -10.12
C TYR A 230 15.84 -3.09 -10.87
N PRO A 231 16.83 -3.73 -11.52
CA PRO A 231 17.81 -2.98 -12.31
C PRO A 231 17.21 -2.19 -13.48
N LYS A 232 16.13 -2.72 -14.11
CA LYS A 232 15.39 -2.01 -15.16
C LYS A 232 14.68 -0.79 -14.62
N PHE A 233 14.09 -0.89 -13.44
CA PHE A 233 13.37 0.21 -12.80
C PHE A 233 14.33 1.29 -12.30
N ARG A 234 15.44 0.90 -11.67
CA ARG A 234 16.48 1.84 -11.22
C ARG A 234 17.15 2.61 -12.37
N ARG A 235 17.38 1.98 -13.53
CA ARG A 235 17.86 2.70 -14.72
C ARG A 235 16.88 3.73 -15.25
N GLN A 236 15.63 3.67 -14.87
CA GLN A 236 14.61 4.67 -15.16
C GLN A 236 14.41 5.66 -14.00
N HIS A 237 15.30 5.65 -13.01
CA HIS A 237 15.26 6.47 -11.80
C HIS A 237 13.97 6.31 -11.01
N LEU A 238 13.39 5.09 -10.97
CA LEU A 238 12.16 4.83 -10.25
C LEU A 238 12.41 4.34 -8.83
N PHE A 239 11.51 4.69 -7.92
CA PHE A 239 11.40 4.04 -6.62
C PHE A 239 11.14 2.55 -6.80
N VAL A 240 11.78 1.75 -5.97
CA VAL A 240 11.58 0.29 -5.90
C VAL A 240 11.16 -0.19 -4.51
N GLY A 241 10.86 0.74 -3.62
CA GLY A 241 10.45 0.49 -2.24
C GLY A 241 9.18 1.24 -1.87
N SER A 242 8.44 0.71 -0.91
CA SER A 242 7.16 1.24 -0.40
C SER A 242 7.31 2.17 0.81
N GLY A 243 8.50 2.68 1.10
CA GLY A 243 8.76 3.49 2.29
C GLY A 243 7.82 4.66 2.51
N VAL A 244 7.22 5.22 1.44
CA VAL A 244 6.25 6.33 1.56
C VAL A 244 4.95 5.84 2.18
N ILE A 245 4.37 4.73 1.72
CA ILE A 245 3.15 4.18 2.31
C ILE A 245 3.40 3.60 3.70
N GLU A 246 4.57 3.01 3.97
CA GLU A 246 4.95 2.54 5.30
C GLU A 246 4.99 3.70 6.32
N ALA A 247 5.59 4.84 5.93
CA ALA A 247 5.55 6.06 6.72
C ALA A 247 4.11 6.57 6.90
N GLY A 248 3.29 6.51 5.83
CA GLY A 248 1.87 6.80 5.87
C GLY A 248 1.10 5.94 6.87
N CYS A 249 1.31 4.64 6.87
CA CYS A 249 0.70 3.73 7.85
C CYS A 249 1.06 4.09 9.30
N LYS A 250 2.30 4.51 9.56
CA LYS A 250 2.71 4.98 10.89
C LYS A 250 2.04 6.31 11.25
N THR A 251 2.04 7.27 10.32
CA THR A 251 1.57 8.64 10.57
C THR A 251 0.04 8.72 10.55
N VAL A 252 -0.63 8.17 9.54
CA VAL A 252 -2.10 8.25 9.39
C VAL A 252 -2.79 7.34 10.41
N ILE A 253 -2.32 6.11 10.55
CA ILE A 253 -3.00 5.06 11.31
C ILE A 253 -2.35 4.86 12.68
N GLY A 254 -1.05 4.55 12.73
CA GLY A 254 -0.36 4.14 13.93
C GLY A 254 -0.44 5.18 15.05
N SER A 255 -0.13 6.43 14.73
CA SER A 255 -0.07 7.55 15.69
C SER A 255 -1.43 7.89 16.32
N ARG A 256 -2.56 7.45 15.75
CA ARG A 256 -3.90 7.83 16.23
C ARG A 256 -4.82 6.65 16.53
N LEU A 257 -4.78 5.59 15.74
CA LEU A 257 -5.74 4.49 15.87
C LEU A 257 -5.19 3.26 16.59
N LYS A 258 -3.87 3.20 16.83
CA LYS A 258 -3.21 2.05 17.47
C LYS A 258 -2.59 2.40 18.83
N GLN A 259 -3.08 3.43 19.49
CA GLN A 259 -2.62 3.76 20.83
C GLN A 259 -3.18 2.77 21.86
N SER A 260 -2.45 2.58 22.97
CA SER A 260 -2.86 1.66 24.04
C SER A 260 -4.26 1.99 24.55
N GLY A 261 -5.09 0.97 24.73
CA GLY A 261 -6.45 1.12 25.24
C GLY A 261 -7.49 1.58 24.23
N MET A 262 -7.12 1.83 22.98
CA MET A 262 -8.08 2.24 21.94
C MET A 262 -8.71 1.03 21.26
N PHE A 263 -10.04 1.00 21.24
CA PHE A 263 -10.85 0.05 20.50
C PHE A 263 -11.93 0.80 19.72
N TRP A 264 -11.99 0.62 18.44
CA TRP A 264 -12.81 1.41 17.53
C TRP A 264 -14.07 0.64 17.07
N THR A 265 -15.15 1.36 16.83
CA THR A 265 -16.15 0.89 15.86
C THR A 265 -15.61 1.13 14.46
N VAL A 266 -16.01 0.33 13.47
CA VAL A 266 -15.61 0.55 12.07
C VAL A 266 -16.02 1.94 11.61
N ARG A 267 -17.22 2.39 11.97
CA ARG A 267 -17.69 3.75 11.67
C ARG A 267 -16.79 4.83 12.27
N GLY A 268 -16.47 4.73 13.56
CA GLY A 268 -15.60 5.71 14.24
C GLY A 268 -14.18 5.72 13.66
N ALA A 269 -13.59 4.54 13.39
CA ALA A 269 -12.29 4.44 12.77
C ALA A 269 -12.26 5.09 11.36
N ASN A 270 -13.26 4.84 10.53
CA ASN A 270 -13.37 5.45 9.20
C ASN A 270 -13.53 6.97 9.26
N ALA A 271 -14.34 7.48 10.19
CA ALA A 271 -14.48 8.92 10.38
C ALA A 271 -13.14 9.58 10.77
N ILE A 272 -12.41 9.00 11.71
CA ILE A 272 -11.09 9.52 12.10
C ILE A 272 -10.07 9.39 10.98
N LEU A 273 -10.11 8.32 10.17
CA LEU A 273 -9.25 8.16 9.00
C LEU A 273 -9.51 9.25 7.95
N ALA A 274 -10.78 9.49 7.60
CA ALA A 274 -11.15 10.54 6.65
C ALA A 274 -10.69 11.92 7.11
N LEU A 275 -10.93 12.26 8.39
CA LEU A 275 -10.47 13.51 8.99
C LEU A 275 -8.95 13.65 8.94
N ARG A 276 -8.20 12.59 9.27
CA ARG A 276 -6.74 12.61 9.24
C ARG A 276 -6.17 12.72 7.83
N CYS A 277 -6.72 11.97 6.88
CA CYS A 277 -6.33 12.10 5.48
C CYS A 277 -6.60 13.52 4.97
N SER A 278 -7.77 14.10 5.23
CA SER A 278 -8.10 15.47 4.86
C SER A 278 -7.08 16.48 5.43
N HIS A 279 -6.75 16.36 6.72
CA HIS A 279 -5.77 17.24 7.37
C HIS A 279 -4.35 17.08 6.78
N LEU A 280 -3.87 15.84 6.65
CA LEU A 280 -2.53 15.56 6.12
C LEU A 280 -2.38 15.88 4.62
N ASN A 281 -3.48 15.89 3.89
CA ASN A 281 -3.53 16.29 2.48
C ASN A 281 -3.63 17.82 2.30
N GLY A 282 -3.69 18.60 3.38
CA GLY A 282 -3.88 20.06 3.31
C GLY A 282 -5.28 20.49 2.89
N ARG A 283 -6.29 19.59 2.96
CA ARG A 283 -7.67 19.85 2.48
C ARG A 283 -8.68 20.16 3.61
N PHE A 284 -8.19 20.38 4.81
CA PHE A 284 -9.07 20.61 5.95
C PHE A 284 -9.74 21.98 5.92
N GLU A 285 -9.03 22.99 5.45
CA GLU A 285 -9.59 24.34 5.25
C GLU A 285 -10.62 24.36 4.11
N ASP A 286 -10.35 23.69 2.99
CA ASP A 286 -11.28 23.58 1.85
C ASP A 286 -12.62 22.96 2.29
N TYR A 287 -12.57 21.98 3.22
CA TYR A 287 -13.78 21.40 3.81
C TYR A 287 -14.63 22.43 4.54
N TRP A 288 -14.01 23.31 5.33
CA TRP A 288 -14.74 24.33 6.07
C TRP A 288 -15.28 25.43 5.17
N GLU A 289 -14.58 25.80 4.11
CA GLU A 289 -15.05 26.75 3.12
C GLU A 289 -16.28 26.23 2.40
N ALA A 290 -16.21 25.03 1.85
CA ALA A 290 -17.34 24.38 1.19
C ALA A 290 -18.57 24.20 2.13
N ARG A 291 -18.33 23.94 3.43
CA ARG A 291 -19.41 23.84 4.42
C ARG A 291 -20.09 25.18 4.69
N ARG A 292 -19.32 26.28 4.75
CA ARG A 292 -19.86 27.63 4.92
C ARG A 292 -20.71 28.05 3.73
N GLU A 293 -20.24 27.78 2.52
CA GLU A 293 -20.98 28.05 1.28
C GLU A 293 -22.31 27.29 1.23
N ALA A 294 -22.29 26.00 1.56
CA ALA A 294 -23.51 25.18 1.60
C ALA A 294 -24.52 25.61 2.68
N GLN A 295 -24.10 26.32 3.74
CA GLN A 295 -24.99 26.87 4.75
C GLN A 295 -25.55 28.25 4.38
N ALA A 296 -24.89 28.93 3.44
CA ALA A 296 -25.31 30.27 2.98
C ALA A 296 -26.25 30.22 1.76
N ALA A 297 -26.31 29.07 1.08
CA ALA A 297 -27.20 28.80 -0.05
C ALA A 297 -28.54 28.21 0.40
#